data_d1514573368c72836a48eedd820cc41e
#
_entry.id   d1514573368c72836a48eedd820cc41e
#
_cell.length_a   1.000
_cell.length_b   1.000
_cell.length_c   1.000
_cell.angle_alpha   90.00
_cell.angle_beta   90.00
_cell.angle_gamma   90.00
#
_symmetry.space_group_name_H-M   'P 1'
#
loop_
_entity.id
_entity.type
_entity.pdbx_description
1 polymer ?
#
loop_
_entity_poly.entity_id
_entity_poly.type
_entity_poly.pdbx_seq_one_letter_code
_entity_poly.pdbx_strand_id
1 'polypeptide(L)'
;MKKIINNTQLDIIKNKDQAKKTKKKKIVVRRKRKYTAQVDQKAAKIQPVLLGEVEKVKDGVAFVTRLGNIRFSELVSFIPSPSRLKSLRAKSNSNFIVEGMVVGIQYDYISVIIFGDERFVKVGDRVRPRGNIVSINVGIGLLGRVIDPLGNILDDPTRPVELNKSPKDSLFRNYYIGKIVTGYSRPVEIQAPGIIVRKSVNKPLLTGLNCVDAMVPIGLGQRELIIGDRQVGKTAVGVDTILNQSFLNETLRNSLLSNKSKKVNALLPTKPCYCIYVGIGQKQSTIARIAKLLRKPRSLFERNVSANRSAVFSALSYSIIVASISSDSAPIQFLAPYTGCTVGELFRDSGSNALIIYDDLSKQAVAYRQMSLLLRRPPGREAYPGDVFYLHSRLLERAAQMSDQVGGGSLTALPIIETMANDVSAYIPTNVISITDGQIFLETELFNQGIRPAINVGLSVSRVGSAAQYKPMKQIAGTLKLELAQYREVMEFAKFGASLDAETKRQLSRGARLVELLKQGQYVPLEVSSQIVFVYLGISGLLDGREVSSLHSLKDSFRSYLRQNYQGVVTSSNYLQEQAQVDLNFKKLVVQDALFVLGNIS
;
A
#
# COMPACT_ATOMS: atom_id res chain seq x y z
N MET A 1 -60.48 -11.31 -51.65
CA MET A 1 -60.03 -9.92 -51.32
C MET A 1 -59.22 -9.73 -50.07
N LYS A 2 -59.37 -10.48 -48.95
CA LYS A 2 -58.57 -10.32 -47.75
C LYS A 2 -57.08 -10.73 -47.80
N LYS A 3 -56.66 -11.58 -48.79
CA LYS A 3 -55.25 -11.99 -48.93
C LYS A 3 -54.37 -11.00 -49.72
N ILE A 4 -54.98 -10.15 -50.56
CA ILE A 4 -54.26 -9.19 -51.40
C ILE A 4 -53.89 -7.91 -50.53
N ILE A 5 -54.75 -7.55 -49.59
CA ILE A 5 -54.53 -6.39 -48.76
C ILE A 5 -53.39 -6.61 -47.75
N ASN A 6 -53.16 -7.84 -47.25
CA ASN A 6 -52.10 -8.13 -46.32
C ASN A 6 -50.68 -8.14 -46.94
N ASN A 7 -50.55 -8.47 -48.20
CA ASN A 7 -49.27 -8.48 -48.90
C ASN A 7 -48.76 -7.05 -49.22
N THR A 8 -49.67 -6.15 -49.58
CA THR A 8 -49.34 -4.74 -49.86
C THR A 8 -48.92 -3.96 -48.59
N GLN A 9 -49.49 -4.26 -47.42
CA GLN A 9 -49.07 -3.66 -46.19
C GLN A 9 -47.70 -4.16 -45.72
N LEU A 10 -47.35 -5.43 -45.92
CA LEU A 10 -46.04 -6.00 -45.59
C LEU A 10 -44.91 -5.44 -46.46
N ASP A 11 -45.19 -5.17 -47.75
CA ASP A 11 -44.19 -4.58 -48.65
C ASP A 11 -43.97 -3.08 -48.37
N ILE A 12 -44.99 -2.35 -47.94
CA ILE A 12 -44.84 -0.94 -47.50
C ILE A 12 -44.03 -0.84 -46.22
N ILE A 13 -44.19 -1.78 -45.28
CA ILE A 13 -43.41 -1.82 -44.02
C ILE A 13 -41.95 -2.18 -44.32
N LYS A 14 -41.69 -3.18 -45.17
CA LYS A 14 -40.33 -3.56 -45.59
C LYS A 14 -39.58 -2.43 -46.31
N ASN A 15 -40.27 -1.69 -47.18
CA ASN A 15 -39.68 -0.54 -47.88
C ASN A 15 -39.40 0.66 -46.94
N LYS A 16 -40.25 0.89 -45.93
CA LYS A 16 -39.99 1.93 -44.91
C LYS A 16 -38.78 1.59 -44.00
N ASP A 17 -38.58 0.31 -43.68
CA ASP A 17 -37.46 -0.14 -42.89
C ASP A 17 -36.12 -0.13 -43.65
N GLN A 18 -36.16 -0.46 -44.96
CA GLN A 18 -34.99 -0.31 -45.82
C GLN A 18 -34.61 1.17 -46.03
N ALA A 19 -35.59 2.06 -46.21
CA ALA A 19 -35.33 3.51 -46.29
C ALA A 19 -34.79 4.11 -44.98
N LYS A 20 -35.25 3.62 -43.83
CA LYS A 20 -34.69 4.00 -42.51
C LYS A 20 -33.26 3.48 -42.30
N LYS A 21 -32.96 2.23 -42.74
CA LYS A 21 -31.60 1.67 -42.66
C LYS A 21 -30.61 2.41 -43.57
N THR A 22 -31.03 2.82 -44.76
CA THR A 22 -30.19 3.59 -45.70
C THR A 22 -29.98 5.03 -45.24
N LYS A 23 -30.98 5.69 -44.63
CA LYS A 23 -30.81 7.00 -44.00
C LYS A 23 -29.87 6.93 -42.79
N LYS A 24 -29.99 5.91 -41.92
CA LYS A 24 -29.04 5.70 -40.78
C LYS A 24 -27.61 5.46 -41.28
N LYS A 25 -27.40 4.63 -42.31
CA LYS A 25 -26.06 4.43 -42.92
C LYS A 25 -25.48 5.71 -43.49
N LYS A 26 -26.27 6.53 -44.22
CA LYS A 26 -25.78 7.83 -44.74
C LYS A 26 -25.44 8.85 -43.64
N ILE A 27 -26.18 8.86 -42.53
CA ILE A 27 -25.88 9.74 -41.36
C ILE A 27 -24.60 9.30 -40.64
N VAL A 28 -24.39 8.00 -40.46
CA VAL A 28 -23.18 7.46 -39.84
C VAL A 28 -21.94 7.72 -40.70
N VAL A 29 -22.04 7.56 -42.02
CA VAL A 29 -20.93 7.87 -42.94
C VAL A 29 -20.64 9.36 -43.00
N ARG A 30 -21.65 10.25 -42.97
CA ARG A 30 -21.44 11.70 -42.88
C ARG A 30 -20.82 12.13 -41.53
N ARG A 31 -21.21 11.48 -40.41
CA ARG A 31 -20.58 11.74 -39.10
C ARG A 31 -19.12 11.26 -39.07
N LYS A 32 -18.82 10.07 -39.61
CA LYS A 32 -17.42 9.59 -39.72
C LYS A 32 -16.58 10.51 -40.61
N ARG A 33 -17.08 10.98 -41.76
CA ARG A 33 -16.33 11.92 -42.60
C ARG A 33 -16.14 13.31 -41.97
N LYS A 34 -17.10 13.82 -41.18
CA LYS A 34 -16.89 15.04 -40.40
C LYS A 34 -15.89 14.85 -39.28
N TYR A 35 -15.87 13.67 -38.64
CA TYR A 35 -14.89 13.38 -37.57
C TYR A 35 -13.47 13.22 -38.13
N THR A 36 -13.28 12.53 -39.26
CA THR A 36 -11.96 12.45 -39.91
C THR A 36 -11.51 13.80 -40.43
N ALA A 37 -12.37 14.60 -41.03
CA ALA A 37 -11.99 15.95 -41.49
C ALA A 37 -11.66 16.91 -40.35
N GLN A 38 -12.27 16.78 -39.15
CA GLN A 38 -11.91 17.53 -37.97
C GLN A 38 -10.61 17.04 -37.31
N VAL A 39 -10.32 15.73 -37.39
CA VAL A 39 -9.04 15.16 -36.93
C VAL A 39 -7.90 15.59 -37.86
N ASP A 40 -8.12 15.55 -39.15
CA ASP A 40 -7.13 16.00 -40.17
C ASP A 40 -6.88 17.52 -40.13
N GLN A 41 -7.89 18.34 -39.81
CA GLN A 41 -7.68 19.80 -39.62
C GLN A 41 -7.01 20.14 -38.28
N LYS A 42 -7.16 19.29 -37.24
CA LYS A 42 -6.39 19.43 -36.00
C LYS A 42 -4.94 18.96 -36.15
N ALA A 43 -4.68 17.99 -37.01
CA ALA A 43 -3.33 17.52 -37.33
C ALA A 43 -2.52 18.55 -38.14
N ALA A 44 -3.18 19.47 -38.83
CA ALA A 44 -2.53 20.46 -39.73
C ALA A 44 -1.98 21.72 -39.03
N LYS A 45 -2.06 21.84 -37.71
CA LYS A 45 -1.37 22.87 -36.92
C LYS A 45 -0.35 22.27 -35.97
N ILE A 46 0.61 21.51 -36.49
CA ILE A 46 1.83 21.22 -35.77
C ILE A 46 2.63 22.51 -35.77
N GLN A 47 2.51 23.28 -34.68
CA GLN A 47 3.46 24.38 -34.44
C GLN A 47 4.86 23.76 -34.41
N PRO A 48 5.87 24.42 -35.04
CA PRO A 48 7.23 23.91 -34.95
C PRO A 48 7.61 23.78 -33.48
N VAL A 49 7.95 22.55 -33.06
CA VAL A 49 8.38 22.29 -31.71
C VAL A 49 9.68 23.05 -31.50
N LEU A 50 9.63 24.16 -30.79
CA LEU A 50 10.80 24.91 -30.40
C LEU A 50 11.66 24.02 -29.51
N LEU A 51 12.83 23.66 -30.03
CA LEU A 51 13.81 22.88 -29.28
C LEU A 51 14.59 23.86 -28.40
N GLY A 52 14.64 23.57 -27.10
CA GLY A 52 15.52 24.29 -26.19
C GLY A 52 16.97 23.80 -26.30
N GLU A 53 17.87 24.50 -25.65
CA GLU A 53 19.28 24.21 -25.57
C GLU A 53 19.74 24.20 -24.12
N VAL A 54 20.54 23.20 -23.74
CA VAL A 54 21.12 23.09 -22.39
C VAL A 54 22.26 24.09 -22.27
N GLU A 55 22.10 25.08 -21.42
CA GLU A 55 23.12 26.10 -21.15
C GLU A 55 24.06 25.68 -20.03
N LYS A 56 23.54 25.01 -19.01
CA LYS A 56 24.30 24.60 -17.84
C LYS A 56 23.74 23.33 -17.25
N VAL A 57 24.60 22.44 -16.75
CA VAL A 57 24.25 21.26 -15.96
C VAL A 57 24.99 21.34 -14.63
N LYS A 58 24.27 21.14 -13.53
CA LYS A 58 24.84 21.13 -12.19
C LYS A 58 24.03 20.21 -11.27
N ASP A 59 24.68 19.23 -10.68
CA ASP A 59 24.14 18.36 -9.62
C ASP A 59 22.76 17.77 -9.94
N GLY A 60 22.54 17.25 -11.16
CA GLY A 60 21.28 16.65 -11.61
C GLY A 60 20.23 17.66 -12.09
N VAL A 61 20.56 18.95 -12.17
CA VAL A 61 19.68 20.00 -12.72
C VAL A 61 20.28 20.56 -14.00
N ALA A 62 19.51 20.55 -15.09
CA ALA A 62 19.84 21.23 -16.33
C ALA A 62 19.10 22.58 -16.40
N PHE A 63 19.84 23.63 -16.76
CA PHE A 63 19.28 24.95 -17.08
C PHE A 63 19.15 25.05 -18.60
N VAL A 64 17.93 25.21 -19.07
CA VAL A 64 17.58 25.14 -20.49
C VAL A 64 17.03 26.49 -20.95
N THR A 65 17.53 26.98 -22.06
CA THR A 65 17.06 28.21 -22.71
C THR A 65 16.28 27.91 -23.98
N ARG A 66 15.56 28.88 -24.50
CA ARG A 66 14.81 28.82 -25.78
C ARG A 66 13.75 27.72 -25.86
N LEU A 67 13.31 27.15 -24.73
CA LEU A 67 12.20 26.21 -24.72
C LEU A 67 10.89 27.00 -24.85
N GLY A 68 10.11 26.74 -25.89
CA GLY A 68 8.80 27.39 -26.09
C GLY A 68 7.79 27.04 -25.00
N ASN A 69 6.51 27.29 -25.22
CA ASN A 69 5.43 27.09 -24.25
C ASN A 69 5.52 25.74 -23.55
N ILE A 70 6.06 25.74 -22.33
CA ILE A 70 6.23 24.57 -21.48
C ILE A 70 5.47 24.74 -20.18
N ARG A 71 5.04 23.62 -19.59
CA ARG A 71 4.29 23.61 -18.34
C ARG A 71 5.16 23.12 -17.20
N PHE A 72 4.81 23.52 -15.99
CA PHE A 72 5.40 22.95 -14.78
C PHE A 72 5.08 21.43 -14.69
N SER A 73 6.04 20.63 -14.22
CA SER A 73 5.98 19.16 -14.18
C SER A 73 5.91 18.47 -15.55
N GLU A 74 6.15 19.18 -16.65
CA GLU A 74 6.18 18.60 -17.98
C GLU A 74 7.45 17.80 -18.21
N LEU A 75 7.31 16.65 -18.90
CA LEU A 75 8.43 15.81 -19.34
C LEU A 75 9.14 16.43 -20.53
N VAL A 76 10.45 16.44 -20.46
CA VAL A 76 11.34 16.79 -21.57
C VAL A 76 12.31 15.64 -21.86
N SER A 77 12.77 15.57 -23.11
CA SER A 77 13.79 14.61 -23.53
C SER A 77 15.04 15.36 -23.98
N PHE A 78 16.18 14.95 -23.43
CA PHE A 78 17.48 15.45 -23.84
C PHE A 78 17.96 14.70 -25.06
N ILE A 79 18.29 15.42 -26.13
CA ILE A 79 18.74 14.87 -27.41
C ILE A 79 20.22 15.23 -27.55
N PRO A 80 21.13 14.26 -27.40
CA PRO A 80 22.55 14.50 -27.59
C PRO A 80 22.86 14.98 -29.01
N SER A 81 23.95 15.75 -29.16
CA SER A 81 24.40 16.17 -30.47
C SER A 81 24.67 14.98 -31.40
N PRO A 82 24.49 15.10 -32.74
CA PRO A 82 24.60 13.96 -33.67
C PRO A 82 25.94 13.22 -33.61
N SER A 83 27.02 13.90 -33.33
CA SER A 83 28.36 13.34 -33.15
C SER A 83 28.45 12.43 -31.91
N ARG A 84 27.86 12.88 -30.79
CA ARG A 84 27.79 12.11 -29.55
C ARG A 84 26.79 10.95 -29.62
N LEU A 85 25.69 11.14 -30.34
CA LEU A 85 24.70 10.07 -30.52
C LEU A 85 25.32 8.85 -31.22
N LYS A 86 26.22 9.05 -32.20
CA LYS A 86 26.96 7.98 -32.86
C LYS A 86 27.91 7.27 -31.88
N SER A 87 28.62 8.01 -31.03
CA SER A 87 29.55 7.42 -30.05
C SER A 87 28.83 6.69 -28.92
N LEU A 88 27.67 7.15 -28.49
CA LEU A 88 26.83 6.51 -27.46
C LEU A 88 26.17 5.24 -28.00
N ARG A 89 25.69 5.24 -29.24
CA ARG A 89 25.12 4.05 -29.90
C ARG A 89 26.16 2.96 -30.17
N ALA A 90 27.42 3.33 -30.41
CA ALA A 90 28.49 2.37 -30.57
C ALA A 90 28.89 1.67 -29.27
N LYS A 91 28.60 2.27 -28.10
CA LYS A 91 28.94 1.72 -26.78
C LYS A 91 27.79 0.93 -26.13
N SER A 92 26.58 1.06 -26.62
CA SER A 92 25.42 0.32 -26.05
C SER A 92 24.31 0.22 -27.09
N ASN A 93 23.71 -0.97 -27.17
CA ASN A 93 22.61 -1.31 -28.08
C ASN A 93 21.24 -0.69 -27.72
N SER A 94 21.18 0.27 -26.79
CA SER A 94 19.93 0.87 -26.30
C SER A 94 19.80 2.35 -26.73
N ASN A 95 18.57 2.76 -26.99
CA ASN A 95 18.24 4.17 -27.25
C ASN A 95 18.39 4.98 -25.93
N PHE A 96 19.55 5.59 -25.72
CA PHE A 96 19.79 6.49 -24.60
C PHE A 96 19.11 7.84 -24.83
N ILE A 97 17.86 7.93 -24.43
CA ILE A 97 17.16 9.21 -24.29
C ILE A 97 17.06 9.46 -22.80
N VAL A 98 17.80 10.46 -22.31
CA VAL A 98 17.66 10.92 -20.93
C VAL A 98 16.42 11.80 -20.87
N GLU A 99 15.58 11.55 -19.88
CA GLU A 99 14.37 12.33 -19.63
C GLU A 99 14.58 13.27 -18.46
N GLY A 100 13.75 14.28 -18.37
CA GLY A 100 13.76 15.21 -17.25
C GLY A 100 12.37 15.82 -17.03
N MET A 101 12.21 16.47 -15.90
CA MET A 101 10.98 17.17 -15.51
C MET A 101 11.25 18.65 -15.26
N VAL A 102 10.37 19.49 -15.74
CA VAL A 102 10.41 20.94 -15.49
C VAL A 102 9.97 21.23 -14.06
N VAL A 103 10.84 21.91 -13.30
CA VAL A 103 10.58 22.27 -11.89
C VAL A 103 10.65 23.76 -11.60
N GLY A 104 11.08 24.56 -12.56
CA GLY A 104 11.12 26.00 -12.44
C GLY A 104 11.11 26.65 -13.82
N ILE A 105 10.29 27.68 -13.97
CA ILE A 105 10.23 28.50 -15.18
C ILE A 105 10.60 29.91 -14.76
N GLN A 106 11.74 30.39 -15.24
CA GLN A 106 12.21 31.76 -15.04
C GLN A 106 12.28 32.49 -16.39
N TYR A 107 12.50 33.79 -16.36
CA TYR A 107 12.52 34.57 -17.59
C TYR A 107 13.66 34.13 -18.52
N ASP A 108 14.85 33.92 -17.97
CA ASP A 108 16.07 33.63 -18.74
C ASP A 108 16.28 32.15 -19.00
N TYR A 109 15.83 31.27 -18.09
CA TYR A 109 16.05 29.85 -18.19
C TYR A 109 14.93 29.02 -17.53
N ILE A 110 14.84 27.79 -17.96
CA ILE A 110 13.95 26.79 -17.40
C ILE A 110 14.79 25.73 -16.66
N SER A 111 14.48 25.51 -15.40
CA SER A 111 15.15 24.51 -14.58
C SER A 111 14.50 23.15 -14.79
N VAL A 112 15.29 22.19 -15.27
CA VAL A 112 14.86 20.81 -15.56
C VAL A 112 15.64 19.86 -14.69
N ILE A 113 14.95 19.03 -13.92
CA ILE A 113 15.56 17.94 -13.18
C ILE A 113 15.79 16.77 -14.11
N ILE A 114 16.99 16.19 -14.08
CA ILE A 114 17.40 15.07 -14.93
C ILE A 114 16.99 13.75 -14.27
N PHE A 115 16.25 12.90 -14.97
CA PHE A 115 15.94 11.54 -14.54
C PHE A 115 17.00 10.57 -15.05
N GLY A 116 18.00 10.28 -14.23
CA GLY A 116 19.08 9.37 -14.56
C GLY A 116 20.46 9.98 -14.33
N ASP A 117 21.44 9.46 -15.07
CA ASP A 117 22.84 9.88 -14.93
C ASP A 117 23.07 11.19 -15.69
N GLU A 118 23.38 12.26 -14.96
CA GLU A 118 23.67 13.60 -15.51
C GLU A 118 24.86 13.63 -16.48
N ARG A 119 25.77 12.63 -16.38
CA ARG A 119 26.95 12.52 -17.28
C ARG A 119 26.56 12.37 -18.75
N PHE A 120 25.34 11.94 -19.03
CA PHE A 120 24.80 11.81 -20.38
C PHE A 120 24.21 13.13 -20.94
N VAL A 121 23.99 14.13 -20.11
CA VAL A 121 23.51 15.45 -20.53
C VAL A 121 24.67 16.44 -20.51
N LYS A 122 24.89 17.14 -21.61
CA LYS A 122 25.97 18.15 -21.73
C LYS A 122 25.41 19.48 -22.23
N VAL A 123 26.17 20.51 -21.94
CA VAL A 123 25.95 21.85 -22.50
C VAL A 123 25.92 21.78 -24.04
N GLY A 124 24.95 22.43 -24.67
CA GLY A 124 24.69 22.41 -26.09
C GLY A 124 23.81 21.24 -26.58
N ASP A 125 23.40 20.31 -25.69
CA ASP A 125 22.42 19.30 -26.07
C ASP A 125 21.04 19.93 -26.27
N ARG A 126 20.27 19.42 -27.24
CA ARG A 126 18.93 19.90 -27.53
C ARG A 126 17.91 19.30 -26.58
N VAL A 127 16.91 20.09 -26.19
CA VAL A 127 15.84 19.64 -25.30
C VAL A 127 14.51 19.72 -26.03
N ARG A 128 13.78 18.61 -26.04
CA ARG A 128 12.46 18.50 -26.69
C ARG A 128 11.37 18.35 -25.63
N PRO A 129 10.37 19.25 -25.60
CA PRO A 129 9.18 19.06 -24.77
C PRO A 129 8.37 17.87 -25.31
N ARG A 130 7.82 17.06 -24.39
CA ARG A 130 6.95 15.93 -24.75
C ARG A 130 5.47 16.28 -24.78
N GLY A 131 5.09 17.43 -24.24
CA GLY A 131 3.69 17.86 -24.14
C GLY A 131 2.88 17.12 -23.07
N ASN A 132 3.50 16.17 -22.35
CA ASN A 132 2.86 15.37 -21.31
C ASN A 132 3.52 15.64 -19.96
N ILE A 133 2.72 15.64 -18.90
CA ILE A 133 3.20 15.62 -17.51
C ILE A 133 3.81 14.23 -17.23
N VAL A 134 4.70 14.16 -16.23
CA VAL A 134 5.30 12.88 -15.79
C VAL A 134 4.20 11.86 -15.56
N SER A 135 4.23 10.79 -16.36
CA SER A 135 3.22 9.73 -16.34
C SER A 135 3.91 8.37 -16.37
N ILE A 136 3.29 7.41 -15.72
CA ILE A 136 3.73 6.02 -15.68
C ILE A 136 2.69 5.09 -16.28
N ASN A 137 3.16 3.99 -16.85
CA ASN A 137 2.28 2.94 -17.32
C ASN A 137 1.90 2.04 -16.16
N VAL A 138 0.61 1.99 -15.84
CA VAL A 138 0.06 1.19 -14.75
C VAL A 138 -0.83 0.07 -15.30
N GLY A 139 -0.83 -1.06 -14.62
CA GLY A 139 -1.64 -2.21 -14.99
C GLY A 139 -1.49 -3.38 -14.02
N ILE A 140 -2.37 -4.36 -14.13
CA ILE A 140 -2.32 -5.59 -13.32
C ILE A 140 -1.02 -6.37 -13.58
N GLY A 141 -0.40 -6.22 -14.75
CA GLY A 141 0.86 -6.85 -15.10
C GLY A 141 2.06 -6.42 -14.23
N LEU A 142 1.92 -5.37 -13.42
CA LEU A 142 2.94 -4.96 -12.46
C LEU A 142 2.93 -5.80 -11.17
N LEU A 143 1.87 -6.58 -10.91
CA LEU A 143 1.82 -7.46 -9.74
C LEU A 143 2.96 -8.47 -9.78
N GLY A 144 3.62 -8.65 -8.64
CA GLY A 144 4.76 -9.52 -8.50
C GLY A 144 6.09 -8.95 -8.97
N ARG A 145 6.13 -7.69 -9.41
CA ARG A 145 7.30 -7.03 -9.99
C ARG A 145 7.93 -6.01 -9.05
N VAL A 146 9.22 -5.77 -9.33
CA VAL A 146 9.98 -4.66 -8.75
C VAL A 146 10.18 -3.62 -9.86
N ILE A 147 9.72 -2.41 -9.64
CA ILE A 147 9.80 -1.32 -10.62
C ILE A 147 10.58 -0.13 -10.05
N ASP A 148 11.13 0.67 -10.93
CA ASP A 148 11.70 1.96 -10.59
C ASP A 148 10.61 3.07 -10.49
N PRO A 149 10.92 4.26 -10.00
CA PRO A 149 9.97 5.38 -9.95
C PRO A 149 9.47 5.88 -11.31
N LEU A 150 10.12 5.52 -12.40
CA LEU A 150 9.70 5.85 -13.77
C LEU A 150 8.81 4.76 -14.40
N GLY A 151 8.57 3.65 -13.67
CA GLY A 151 7.76 2.53 -14.13
C GLY A 151 8.52 1.47 -14.92
N ASN A 152 9.85 1.55 -14.98
CA ASN A 152 10.68 0.50 -15.60
C ASN A 152 10.83 -0.69 -14.65
N ILE A 153 10.89 -1.88 -15.22
CA ILE A 153 11.01 -3.11 -14.45
C ILE A 153 12.47 -3.38 -14.14
N LEU A 154 12.78 -3.57 -12.87
CA LEU A 154 14.13 -3.84 -12.36
C LEU A 154 14.43 -5.33 -12.22
N ASP A 155 13.41 -6.17 -12.09
CA ASP A 155 13.55 -7.61 -12.03
C ASP A 155 13.55 -8.23 -13.44
N ASP A 156 14.06 -9.48 -13.56
CA ASP A 156 14.16 -10.17 -14.82
C ASP A 156 12.75 -10.35 -15.46
N PRO A 157 12.47 -9.71 -16.61
CA PRO A 157 11.16 -9.78 -17.25
C PRO A 157 10.83 -11.18 -17.81
N THR A 158 11.85 -12.04 -17.96
CA THR A 158 11.70 -13.39 -18.52
C THR A 158 11.31 -14.43 -17.46
N ARG A 159 11.50 -14.12 -16.17
CA ARG A 159 11.02 -15.00 -15.09
C ARG A 159 9.50 -14.91 -14.99
N PRO A 160 8.78 -15.98 -15.29
CA PRO A 160 7.36 -16.02 -15.02
C PRO A 160 7.19 -15.80 -13.51
N VAL A 161 6.31 -14.86 -13.14
CA VAL A 161 5.78 -14.85 -11.77
C VAL A 161 5.18 -16.23 -11.58
N GLU A 162 5.71 -17.03 -10.67
CA GLU A 162 5.22 -18.38 -10.40
C GLU A 162 3.80 -18.32 -9.84
N LEU A 163 2.86 -18.13 -10.74
CA LEU A 163 1.45 -18.35 -10.49
C LEU A 163 1.16 -19.78 -10.95
N ASN A 164 0.88 -20.61 -9.98
CA ASN A 164 0.66 -22.03 -10.15
C ASN A 164 -0.14 -22.40 -11.39
N LYS A 165 0.37 -23.40 -12.07
CA LYS A 165 -0.19 -24.13 -13.21
C LYS A 165 -1.56 -24.75 -12.88
N SER A 166 -2.59 -23.94 -12.64
CA SER A 166 -3.96 -24.42 -12.67
C SER A 166 -4.57 -24.04 -14.03
N PRO A 167 -4.86 -25.02 -14.92
CA PRO A 167 -5.33 -24.76 -16.28
C PRO A 167 -6.75 -24.20 -16.36
N LYS A 168 -7.46 -24.05 -15.24
CA LYS A 168 -8.90 -23.74 -15.23
C LYS A 168 -9.26 -22.27 -15.03
N ASP A 169 -8.32 -21.40 -14.69
CA ASP A 169 -8.61 -19.99 -14.47
C ASP A 169 -8.43 -19.19 -15.78
N SER A 170 -9.41 -19.28 -16.67
CA SER A 170 -9.42 -18.59 -17.97
C SER A 170 -9.35 -17.07 -17.86
N LEU A 171 -9.79 -16.47 -16.75
CA LEU A 171 -9.71 -15.04 -16.46
C LEU A 171 -8.28 -14.53 -16.24
N PHE A 172 -7.36 -15.39 -15.76
CA PHE A 172 -5.97 -15.00 -15.50
C PHE A 172 -4.98 -15.51 -16.54
N ARG A 173 -5.40 -16.39 -17.45
CA ARG A 173 -4.53 -17.06 -18.43
C ARG A 173 -3.86 -16.12 -19.41
N ASN A 174 -4.51 -15.02 -19.79
CA ASN A 174 -3.99 -14.04 -20.76
C ASN A 174 -3.05 -13.00 -20.13
N TYR A 175 -2.97 -12.92 -18.80
CA TYR A 175 -2.17 -11.92 -18.09
C TYR A 175 -0.72 -12.35 -17.83
N TYR A 176 -0.38 -13.64 -17.99
CA TYR A 176 0.88 -14.20 -17.48
C TYR A 176 1.85 -14.71 -18.53
N ILE A 177 1.55 -14.61 -19.81
CA ILE A 177 2.47 -15.03 -20.86
C ILE A 177 3.22 -13.80 -21.40
N GLY A 178 4.33 -13.46 -20.78
CA GLY A 178 5.45 -12.72 -21.39
C GLY A 178 5.22 -11.26 -21.82
N LYS A 179 4.00 -10.76 -21.86
CA LYS A 179 3.71 -9.33 -22.11
C LYS A 179 3.12 -8.71 -20.86
N ILE A 180 3.85 -7.76 -20.30
CA ILE A 180 3.35 -6.89 -19.24
C ILE A 180 2.25 -6.05 -19.86
N VAL A 181 1.00 -6.39 -19.54
CA VAL A 181 -0.16 -5.59 -19.95
C VAL A 181 -0.22 -4.38 -19.01
N THR A 182 0.57 -3.36 -19.33
CA THR A 182 0.39 -2.03 -18.80
C THR A 182 -0.71 -1.38 -19.64
N GLY A 183 -1.93 -1.32 -19.10
CA GLY A 183 -3.09 -0.90 -19.92
C GLY A 183 -3.24 0.61 -20.05
N TYR A 184 -2.75 1.39 -19.09
CA TYR A 184 -3.08 2.81 -18.99
C TYR A 184 -1.87 3.64 -18.57
N SER A 185 -1.61 4.74 -19.28
CA SER A 185 -0.70 5.78 -18.83
C SER A 185 -1.45 6.71 -17.88
N ARG A 186 -0.95 6.85 -16.64
CA ARG A 186 -1.51 7.75 -15.63
C ARG A 186 -0.48 8.79 -15.20
N PRO A 187 -0.87 10.06 -15.07
CA PRO A 187 0.03 11.07 -14.52
C PRO A 187 0.36 10.74 -13.05
N VAL A 188 1.59 11.04 -12.68
CA VAL A 188 2.10 10.76 -11.33
C VAL A 188 1.59 11.80 -10.32
N GLU A 189 1.50 13.06 -10.73
CA GLU A 189 0.93 14.12 -9.92
C GLU A 189 -0.54 14.33 -10.27
N ILE A 190 -1.43 13.85 -9.38
CA ILE A 190 -2.88 13.97 -9.50
C ILE A 190 -3.41 14.61 -8.21
N GLN A 191 -4.45 15.39 -8.33
CA GLN A 191 -5.18 15.94 -7.18
C GLN A 191 -5.87 14.82 -6.38
N ALA A 192 -5.89 14.98 -5.06
CA ALA A 192 -6.60 14.07 -4.18
C ALA A 192 -8.10 14.05 -4.48
N PRO A 193 -8.80 12.91 -4.23
CA PRO A 193 -10.24 12.83 -4.39
C PRO A 193 -10.96 13.88 -3.53
N GLY A 194 -11.99 14.53 -4.07
CA GLY A 194 -12.81 15.50 -3.34
C GLY A 194 -13.67 14.85 -2.23
N ILE A 195 -14.29 15.65 -1.39
CA ILE A 195 -15.05 15.19 -0.21
C ILE A 195 -16.26 14.34 -0.62
N ILE A 196 -16.97 14.70 -1.69
CA ILE A 196 -18.24 14.04 -2.12
C ILE A 196 -18.01 12.58 -2.50
N VAL A 197 -16.85 12.25 -3.08
CA VAL A 197 -16.52 10.89 -3.53
C VAL A 197 -15.92 10.01 -2.43
N ARG A 198 -15.65 10.57 -1.24
CA ARG A 198 -15.12 9.83 -0.09
C ARG A 198 -16.25 9.27 0.77
N LYS A 199 -15.95 8.17 1.45
CA LYS A 199 -16.78 7.54 2.47
C LYS A 199 -16.03 7.50 3.79
N SER A 200 -16.76 7.59 4.91
CA SER A 200 -16.15 7.41 6.24
C SER A 200 -15.55 6.01 6.39
N VAL A 201 -14.43 5.92 7.08
CA VAL A 201 -13.70 4.68 7.35
C VAL A 201 -14.44 3.88 8.42
N ASN A 202 -14.95 2.70 8.06
CA ASN A 202 -15.72 1.82 8.96
C ASN A 202 -15.39 0.33 8.81
N LYS A 203 -14.43 -0.02 7.95
CA LYS A 203 -14.00 -1.41 7.75
C LYS A 203 -12.55 -1.57 8.22
N PRO A 204 -12.22 -2.63 8.97
CA PRO A 204 -10.86 -2.87 9.45
C PRO A 204 -9.91 -3.25 8.31
N LEU A 205 -8.67 -2.77 8.39
CA LEU A 205 -7.52 -3.34 7.73
C LEU A 205 -6.80 -4.22 8.76
N LEU A 206 -6.87 -5.52 8.61
CA LEU A 206 -6.24 -6.45 9.54
C LEU A 206 -4.73 -6.50 9.30
N THR A 207 -3.95 -6.07 10.27
CA THR A 207 -2.48 -6.09 10.17
C THR A 207 -1.90 -7.47 10.47
N GLY A 208 -2.63 -8.30 11.23
CA GLY A 208 -2.13 -9.57 11.76
C GLY A 208 -1.22 -9.40 12.97
N LEU A 209 -1.05 -8.19 13.46
CA LEU A 209 -0.33 -7.87 14.68
C LEU A 209 -1.32 -7.63 15.82
N ASN A 210 -1.30 -8.50 16.83
CA ASN A 210 -2.26 -8.47 17.92
C ASN A 210 -2.28 -7.12 18.65
N CYS A 211 -1.10 -6.55 18.88
CA CYS A 211 -0.94 -5.25 19.53
C CYS A 211 -1.60 -4.11 18.72
N VAL A 212 -1.46 -4.13 17.38
CA VAL A 212 -2.04 -3.10 16.50
C VAL A 212 -3.56 -3.30 16.39
N ASP A 213 -3.99 -4.47 16.00
CA ASP A 213 -5.40 -4.76 15.71
C ASP A 213 -6.30 -4.62 16.94
N ALA A 214 -5.76 -4.89 18.16
CA ALA A 214 -6.48 -4.72 19.42
C ALA A 214 -6.48 -3.28 19.94
N MET A 215 -5.35 -2.56 19.88
CA MET A 215 -5.20 -1.29 20.60
C MET A 215 -5.15 -0.04 19.71
N VAL A 216 -4.63 -0.17 18.49
CA VAL A 216 -4.48 0.94 17.53
C VAL A 216 -5.00 0.48 16.15
N PRO A 217 -6.29 0.15 16.05
CA PRO A 217 -6.85 -0.44 14.83
C PRO A 217 -6.77 0.51 13.64
N ILE A 218 -6.46 -0.05 12.48
CA ILE A 218 -6.35 0.65 11.22
C ILE A 218 -7.57 0.32 10.36
N GLY A 219 -8.16 1.32 9.71
CA GLY A 219 -9.27 1.14 8.80
C GLY A 219 -8.86 1.21 7.33
N LEU A 220 -9.67 0.59 6.46
CA LEU A 220 -9.49 0.66 5.02
C LEU A 220 -9.69 2.10 4.52
N GLY A 221 -8.65 2.67 3.92
CA GLY A 221 -8.65 4.07 3.46
C GLY A 221 -8.09 5.07 4.48
N GLN A 222 -7.61 4.61 5.63
CA GLN A 222 -6.97 5.44 6.66
C GLN A 222 -5.49 5.68 6.33
N ARG A 223 -4.95 6.76 6.88
CA ARG A 223 -3.52 7.10 6.87
C ARG A 223 -2.99 6.95 8.29
N GLU A 224 -2.24 5.90 8.56
CA GLU A 224 -1.68 5.64 9.89
C GLU A 224 -0.16 5.72 9.83
N LEU A 225 0.42 6.63 10.60
CA LEU A 225 1.86 6.86 10.63
C LEU A 225 2.56 5.79 11.49
N ILE A 226 3.65 5.23 10.98
CA ILE A 226 4.58 4.39 11.76
C ILE A 226 5.82 5.22 12.04
N ILE A 227 6.05 5.55 13.31
CA ILE A 227 7.13 6.46 13.74
C ILE A 227 8.00 5.81 14.79
N GLY A 228 9.28 6.12 14.79
CA GLY A 228 10.26 5.67 15.78
C GLY A 228 11.69 5.71 15.26
N ASP A 229 12.65 5.42 16.12
CA ASP A 229 14.08 5.47 15.82
C ASP A 229 14.52 4.37 14.84
N ARG A 230 15.79 4.42 14.46
CA ARG A 230 16.38 3.40 13.58
C ARG A 230 16.32 2.02 14.23
N GLN A 231 16.06 1.00 13.41
CA GLN A 231 16.11 -0.42 13.77
C GLN A 231 15.11 -0.90 14.83
N VAL A 232 14.13 -0.10 15.23
CA VAL A 232 13.08 -0.50 16.20
C VAL A 232 11.96 -1.37 15.58
N GLY A 233 12.05 -1.73 14.29
CA GLY A 233 11.11 -2.64 13.65
C GLY A 233 10.02 -1.98 12.79
N LYS A 234 10.12 -0.69 12.44
CA LYS A 234 9.14 0.02 11.60
C LYS A 234 8.79 -0.73 10.30
N THR A 235 9.81 -1.07 9.52
CA THR A 235 9.66 -1.84 8.27
C THR A 235 9.04 -3.22 8.52
N ALA A 236 9.34 -3.86 9.66
CA ALA A 236 8.77 -5.17 9.99
C ALA A 236 7.25 -5.10 10.16
N VAL A 237 6.72 -4.08 10.85
CA VAL A 237 5.28 -3.85 11.00
C VAL A 237 4.60 -3.74 9.63
N GLY A 238 5.19 -2.96 8.71
CA GLY A 238 4.67 -2.83 7.34
C GLY A 238 4.70 -4.15 6.58
N VAL A 239 5.82 -4.87 6.61
CA VAL A 239 5.97 -6.15 5.89
C VAL A 239 5.04 -7.23 6.47
N ASP A 240 4.87 -7.30 7.80
CA ASP A 240 3.93 -8.22 8.44
C ASP A 240 2.48 -7.94 7.99
N THR A 241 2.13 -6.66 7.84
CA THR A 241 0.82 -6.27 7.30
C THR A 241 0.65 -6.76 5.86
N ILE A 242 1.67 -6.64 4.98
CA ILE A 242 1.62 -7.17 3.61
C ILE A 242 1.44 -8.68 3.62
N LEU A 243 2.20 -9.40 4.45
CA LEU A 243 2.09 -10.85 4.58
C LEU A 243 0.68 -11.27 5.00
N ASN A 244 0.09 -10.57 5.97
CA ASN A 244 -1.28 -10.85 6.41
C ASN A 244 -2.31 -10.60 5.31
N GLN A 245 -2.18 -9.50 4.54
CA GLN A 245 -3.09 -9.25 3.42
C GLN A 245 -3.01 -10.35 2.36
N SER A 246 -1.82 -10.87 2.08
CA SER A 246 -1.68 -11.98 1.13
C SER A 246 -2.38 -13.25 1.63
N PHE A 247 -2.32 -13.54 2.93
CA PHE A 247 -3.02 -14.69 3.54
C PHE A 247 -4.54 -14.54 3.46
N LEU A 248 -5.04 -13.33 3.69
CA LEU A 248 -6.48 -13.04 3.57
C LEU A 248 -6.96 -13.16 2.12
N ASN A 249 -6.19 -12.68 1.15
CA ASN A 249 -6.49 -12.80 -0.28
C ASN A 249 -6.53 -14.27 -0.75
N GLU A 250 -5.58 -15.09 -0.28
CA GLU A 250 -5.55 -16.51 -0.58
C GLU A 250 -6.77 -17.24 0.00
N THR A 251 -7.13 -16.93 1.25
CA THR A 251 -8.31 -17.49 1.89
C THR A 251 -9.59 -17.10 1.17
N LEU A 252 -9.71 -15.83 0.77
CA LEU A 252 -10.83 -15.33 -0.02
C LEU A 252 -10.92 -16.06 -1.37
N ARG A 253 -9.80 -16.23 -2.07
CA ARG A 253 -9.76 -16.96 -3.34
C ARG A 253 -10.21 -18.42 -3.17
N ASN A 254 -9.69 -19.11 -2.17
CA ASN A 254 -10.05 -20.51 -1.89
C ASN A 254 -11.53 -20.65 -1.55
N SER A 255 -12.13 -19.71 -0.84
CA SER A 255 -13.56 -19.68 -0.53
C SER A 255 -14.43 -19.50 -1.78
N LEU A 256 -13.98 -18.67 -2.73
CA LEU A 256 -14.67 -18.44 -4.00
C LEU A 256 -14.58 -19.65 -4.94
N LEU A 257 -13.46 -20.38 -4.94
CA LEU A 257 -13.25 -21.55 -5.79
C LEU A 257 -13.98 -22.80 -5.28
N SER A 258 -14.21 -22.91 -3.96
CA SER A 258 -14.78 -24.14 -3.36
C SER A 258 -16.27 -24.31 -3.62
N ASN A 259 -16.99 -23.36 -4.17
CA ASN A 259 -18.45 -23.36 -4.40
C ASN A 259 -19.30 -23.89 -3.22
N LYS A 260 -18.66 -24.18 -2.09
CA LYS A 260 -19.31 -24.67 -0.87
C LYS A 260 -19.86 -23.47 -0.11
N SER A 261 -21.15 -23.27 -0.28
CA SER A 261 -22.01 -22.36 0.46
C SER A 261 -21.92 -20.86 0.12
N LYS A 262 -23.07 -20.32 -0.20
CA LYS A 262 -23.38 -18.89 -0.37
C LYS A 262 -23.13 -18.00 0.87
N LYS A 263 -22.48 -18.55 1.91
CA LYS A 263 -22.11 -17.83 3.13
C LYS A 263 -20.61 -17.57 3.11
N VAL A 264 -20.21 -16.48 2.47
CA VAL A 264 -18.84 -15.93 2.60
C VAL A 264 -18.66 -15.56 4.08
N ASN A 265 -17.56 -16.02 4.67
CA ASN A 265 -17.24 -15.71 6.06
C ASN A 265 -17.20 -14.19 6.27
N ALA A 266 -18.00 -13.69 7.18
CA ALA A 266 -18.13 -12.25 7.42
C ALA A 266 -16.86 -11.57 7.96
N LEU A 267 -15.92 -12.36 8.46
CA LEU A 267 -14.59 -11.87 8.88
C LEU A 267 -13.58 -11.77 7.74
N LEU A 268 -13.90 -12.33 6.56
CA LEU A 268 -13.04 -12.20 5.41
C LEU A 268 -13.35 -10.90 4.65
N PRO A 269 -12.35 -10.22 4.14
CA PRO A 269 -12.58 -9.07 3.29
C PRO A 269 -13.38 -9.50 2.05
N THR A 270 -14.37 -8.73 1.68
CA THR A 270 -15.21 -9.00 0.50
C THR A 270 -14.48 -8.75 -0.82
N LYS A 271 -13.38 -8.01 -0.78
CA LYS A 271 -12.56 -7.61 -1.93
C LYS A 271 -11.09 -7.87 -1.63
N PRO A 272 -10.29 -8.26 -2.63
CA PRO A 272 -8.84 -8.44 -2.44
C PRO A 272 -8.18 -7.12 -2.10
N CYS A 273 -7.12 -7.19 -1.31
CA CYS A 273 -6.25 -6.05 -0.98
C CYS A 273 -4.90 -6.23 -1.67
N TYR A 274 -4.56 -5.32 -2.57
CA TYR A 274 -3.28 -5.31 -3.27
C TYR A 274 -2.29 -4.42 -2.51
N CYS A 275 -1.05 -4.88 -2.37
CA CYS A 275 -0.06 -4.18 -1.55
C CYS A 275 0.99 -3.51 -2.41
N ILE A 276 1.37 -2.30 -2.06
CA ILE A 276 2.44 -1.55 -2.70
C ILE A 276 3.48 -1.19 -1.63
N TYR A 277 4.70 -1.68 -1.81
CA TYR A 277 5.82 -1.31 -0.97
C TYR A 277 6.71 -0.30 -1.71
N VAL A 278 6.88 0.88 -1.16
CA VAL A 278 7.71 1.94 -1.73
C VAL A 278 8.96 2.10 -0.89
N GLY A 279 10.09 1.61 -1.40
CA GLY A 279 11.40 1.81 -0.79
C GLY A 279 12.03 3.10 -1.30
N ILE A 280 12.25 4.08 -0.41
CA ILE A 280 12.76 5.41 -0.75
C ILE A 280 14.18 5.54 -0.22
N GLY A 281 15.17 5.70 -1.11
CA GLY A 281 16.57 5.88 -0.72
C GLY A 281 17.13 4.74 0.14
N GLN A 282 16.64 3.51 -0.05
CA GLN A 282 17.10 2.34 0.68
C GLN A 282 18.30 1.68 0.01
N LYS A 283 19.06 0.89 0.78
CA LYS A 283 20.13 0.06 0.21
C LYS A 283 19.53 -1.01 -0.70
N GLN A 284 20.14 -1.25 -1.85
CA GLN A 284 19.70 -2.29 -2.79
C GLN A 284 19.58 -3.67 -2.13
N SER A 285 20.48 -4.02 -1.22
CA SER A 285 20.44 -5.27 -0.45
C SER A 285 19.19 -5.39 0.42
N THR A 286 18.69 -4.28 0.97
CA THR A 286 17.46 -4.26 1.78
C THR A 286 16.24 -4.54 0.92
N ILE A 287 16.14 -3.88 -0.24
CA ILE A 287 15.06 -4.11 -1.20
C ILE A 287 15.06 -5.55 -1.71
N ALA A 288 16.25 -6.08 -2.06
CA ALA A 288 16.41 -7.46 -2.50
C ALA A 288 15.99 -8.46 -1.40
N ARG A 289 16.33 -8.17 -0.12
CA ARG A 289 15.91 -8.99 1.03
C ARG A 289 14.39 -8.98 1.20
N ILE A 290 13.73 -7.84 1.09
CA ILE A 290 12.27 -7.72 1.19
C ILE A 290 11.61 -8.45 0.02
N ALA A 291 12.08 -8.27 -1.21
CA ALA A 291 11.57 -8.98 -2.38
C ALA A 291 11.71 -10.50 -2.23
N LYS A 292 12.87 -10.98 -1.72
CA LYS A 292 13.10 -12.40 -1.42
C LYS A 292 12.18 -12.91 -0.31
N LEU A 293 11.93 -12.11 0.71
CA LEU A 293 11.02 -12.45 1.81
C LEU A 293 9.58 -12.60 1.30
N LEU A 294 9.07 -11.62 0.55
CA LEU A 294 7.72 -11.65 0.00
C LEU A 294 7.53 -12.75 -1.06
N ARG A 295 8.62 -13.23 -1.67
CA ARG A 295 8.61 -14.36 -2.61
C ARG A 295 8.54 -15.71 -1.92
N LYS A 296 8.89 -15.79 -0.61
CA LYS A 296 8.82 -17.05 0.14
C LYS A 296 7.39 -17.56 0.23
N PRO A 297 7.18 -18.86 0.03
CA PRO A 297 5.86 -19.47 0.20
C PRO A 297 5.42 -19.46 1.66
N ARG A 298 4.11 -19.40 1.87
CA ARG A 298 3.48 -19.41 3.21
C ARG A 298 3.92 -20.62 4.05
N SER A 299 4.05 -21.78 3.44
CA SER A 299 4.46 -23.02 4.12
C SER A 299 5.78 -22.91 4.89
N LEU A 300 6.66 -21.98 4.51
CA LEU A 300 7.92 -21.74 5.21
C LEU A 300 7.78 -20.85 6.46
N PHE A 301 6.67 -20.14 6.60
CA PHE A 301 6.37 -19.32 7.79
C PHE A 301 5.55 -20.10 8.84
N GLU A 302 4.97 -21.23 8.46
CA GLU A 302 4.15 -22.07 9.31
C GLU A 302 4.82 -23.43 9.52
N ARG A 303 5.33 -23.69 10.73
CA ARG A 303 6.08 -24.91 11.08
C ARG A 303 5.30 -26.22 10.95
N ASN A 304 3.96 -26.20 10.84
CA ASN A 304 3.07 -27.37 10.96
C ASN A 304 2.07 -27.56 9.81
N VAL A 305 2.30 -27.00 8.64
CA VAL A 305 1.44 -27.27 7.48
C VAL A 305 2.01 -28.41 6.67
N SER A 306 1.32 -29.55 6.66
CA SER A 306 1.65 -30.71 5.81
C SER A 306 1.80 -30.25 4.34
N ALA A 307 2.92 -30.60 3.73
CA ALA A 307 3.37 -30.17 2.40
C ALA A 307 2.45 -30.58 1.22
N ASN A 308 1.29 -31.16 1.49
CA ASN A 308 0.43 -31.82 0.49
C ASN A 308 -0.66 -30.95 -0.13
N ARG A 309 -0.63 -29.61 -0.03
CA ARG A 309 -1.56 -28.76 -0.77
C ARG A 309 -0.82 -27.88 -1.77
N SER A 310 -0.86 -28.37 -2.99
CA SER A 310 -0.55 -27.71 -4.26
C SER A 310 -1.16 -26.32 -4.33
N ALA A 311 -0.38 -25.32 -4.30
CA ALA A 311 -0.48 -23.94 -4.74
C ALA A 311 0.12 -22.99 -3.71
N VAL A 312 1.43 -22.91 -3.74
CA VAL A 312 2.19 -22.02 -2.88
C VAL A 312 2.17 -20.63 -3.50
N PHE A 313 1.18 -19.81 -3.15
CA PHE A 313 1.21 -18.40 -3.52
C PHE A 313 2.20 -17.65 -2.64
N SER A 314 3.02 -16.83 -3.28
CA SER A 314 3.90 -15.91 -2.57
C SER A 314 3.15 -14.59 -2.31
N ALA A 315 3.49 -13.92 -1.21
CA ALA A 315 2.93 -12.59 -0.93
C ALA A 315 3.24 -11.58 -2.03
N LEU A 316 4.35 -11.78 -2.75
CA LEU A 316 4.74 -10.94 -3.88
C LEU A 316 3.70 -10.99 -5.01
N SER A 317 2.96 -12.10 -5.20
CA SER A 317 1.93 -12.20 -6.25
C SER A 317 0.79 -11.19 -6.11
N TYR A 318 0.56 -10.68 -4.91
CA TYR A 318 -0.41 -9.63 -4.61
C TYR A 318 0.24 -8.28 -4.31
N SER A 319 1.56 -8.16 -4.54
CA SER A 319 2.31 -6.97 -4.16
C SER A 319 3.11 -6.42 -5.33
N ILE A 320 3.38 -5.12 -5.27
CA ILE A 320 4.27 -4.40 -6.19
C ILE A 320 5.31 -3.68 -5.33
N ILE A 321 6.58 -3.75 -5.74
CA ILE A 321 7.66 -3.03 -5.06
C ILE A 321 8.11 -1.90 -5.97
N VAL A 322 8.00 -0.66 -5.49
CA VAL A 322 8.60 0.52 -6.13
C VAL A 322 9.91 0.80 -5.41
N ALA A 323 11.01 0.69 -6.13
CA ALA A 323 12.34 0.76 -5.53
C ALA A 323 13.10 1.98 -6.03
N SER A 324 13.48 2.85 -5.09
CA SER A 324 14.48 3.89 -5.28
C SER A 324 15.63 3.63 -4.33
N ILE A 325 16.81 3.39 -4.90
CA ILE A 325 18.00 3.06 -4.10
C ILE A 325 18.73 4.32 -3.63
N SER A 326 19.59 4.17 -2.63
CA SER A 326 20.30 5.31 -2.04
C SER A 326 21.33 5.95 -2.99
N SER A 327 21.73 5.25 -4.06
CA SER A 327 22.60 5.80 -5.11
C SER A 327 21.84 6.53 -6.21
N ASP A 328 20.50 6.46 -6.22
CA ASP A 328 19.71 7.17 -7.21
C ASP A 328 19.74 8.68 -6.94
N SER A 329 19.57 9.46 -8.00
CA SER A 329 19.51 10.91 -7.88
C SER A 329 18.31 11.35 -7.02
N ALA A 330 18.43 12.50 -6.35
CA ALA A 330 17.37 13.05 -5.50
C ALA A 330 16.01 13.14 -6.20
N PRO A 331 15.91 13.53 -7.49
CA PRO A 331 14.65 13.55 -8.22
C PRO A 331 13.93 12.18 -8.30
N ILE A 332 14.69 11.11 -8.48
CA ILE A 332 14.14 9.74 -8.54
C ILE A 332 13.61 9.32 -7.16
N GLN A 333 14.36 9.63 -6.10
CA GLN A 333 13.91 9.38 -4.73
C GLN A 333 12.65 10.19 -4.38
N PHE A 334 12.58 11.44 -4.83
CA PHE A 334 11.41 12.30 -4.68
C PHE A 334 10.16 11.74 -5.37
N LEU A 335 10.31 11.19 -6.59
CA LEU A 335 9.21 10.71 -7.41
C LEU A 335 8.64 9.38 -6.91
N ALA A 336 9.44 8.52 -6.26
CA ALA A 336 9.08 7.17 -5.87
C ALA A 336 7.74 7.04 -5.10
N PRO A 337 7.45 7.86 -4.06
CA PRO A 337 6.18 7.76 -3.34
C PRO A 337 4.97 8.11 -4.22
N TYR A 338 5.12 9.08 -5.11
CA TYR A 338 4.04 9.49 -6.02
C TYR A 338 3.74 8.40 -7.05
N THR A 339 4.78 7.77 -7.59
CA THR A 339 4.65 6.60 -8.47
C THR A 339 3.91 5.46 -7.77
N GLY A 340 4.34 5.11 -6.55
CA GLY A 340 3.65 4.09 -5.74
C GLY A 340 2.19 4.43 -5.49
N CYS A 341 1.89 5.70 -5.19
CA CYS A 341 0.53 6.17 -4.98
C CYS A 341 -0.33 6.01 -6.24
N THR A 342 0.19 6.39 -7.42
CA THR A 342 -0.51 6.24 -8.70
C THR A 342 -0.82 4.79 -9.04
N VAL A 343 0.10 3.87 -8.71
CA VAL A 343 -0.13 2.42 -8.83
C VAL A 343 -1.23 1.96 -7.87
N GLY A 344 -1.22 2.44 -6.61
CA GLY A 344 -2.25 2.12 -5.62
C GLY A 344 -3.65 2.64 -6.00
N GLU A 345 -3.71 3.82 -6.58
CA GLU A 345 -4.96 4.42 -7.06
C GLU A 345 -5.62 3.62 -8.18
N LEU A 346 -4.85 2.92 -9.03
CA LEU A 346 -5.42 2.03 -10.02
C LEU A 346 -6.35 0.99 -9.37
N PHE A 347 -5.88 0.35 -8.30
CA PHE A 347 -6.65 -0.66 -7.58
C PHE A 347 -7.83 -0.05 -6.82
N ARG A 348 -7.64 1.10 -6.16
CA ARG A 348 -8.70 1.86 -5.51
C ARG A 348 -9.82 2.22 -6.49
N ASP A 349 -9.46 2.80 -7.63
CA ASP A 349 -10.42 3.26 -8.64
C ASP A 349 -11.10 2.10 -9.38
N SER A 350 -10.47 0.92 -9.43
CA SER A 350 -11.09 -0.31 -9.93
C SER A 350 -12.07 -0.96 -8.94
N GLY A 351 -12.25 -0.34 -7.76
CA GLY A 351 -13.16 -0.83 -6.74
C GLY A 351 -12.57 -1.88 -5.80
N SER A 352 -11.26 -2.17 -5.88
CA SER A 352 -10.54 -3.07 -4.99
C SER A 352 -9.94 -2.32 -3.80
N ASN A 353 -9.38 -3.04 -2.83
CA ASN A 353 -8.64 -2.44 -1.74
C ASN A 353 -7.15 -2.40 -2.09
N ALA A 354 -6.47 -1.34 -1.70
CA ALA A 354 -5.02 -1.23 -1.81
C ALA A 354 -4.41 -0.76 -0.49
N LEU A 355 -3.23 -1.28 -0.19
CA LEU A 355 -2.38 -0.88 0.92
C LEU A 355 -1.06 -0.36 0.36
N ILE A 356 -0.66 0.84 0.76
CA ILE A 356 0.63 1.41 0.39
C ILE A 356 1.49 1.70 1.61
N ILE A 357 2.74 1.28 1.56
CA ILE A 357 3.74 1.53 2.61
C ILE A 357 4.83 2.40 2.03
N TYR A 358 5.10 3.54 2.66
CA TYR A 358 6.18 4.44 2.27
C TYR A 358 7.36 4.30 3.26
N ASP A 359 8.42 3.65 2.84
CA ASP A 359 9.60 3.38 3.68
C ASP A 359 10.88 4.03 3.10
N ASP A 360 11.27 5.25 3.53
CA ASP A 360 10.60 6.17 4.45
C ASP A 360 10.40 7.58 3.83
N LEU A 361 9.42 8.32 4.33
CA LEU A 361 9.14 9.69 3.89
C LEU A 361 10.18 10.70 4.40
N SER A 362 10.93 10.39 5.46
CA SER A 362 12.04 11.24 5.92
C SER A 362 13.09 11.41 4.82
N LYS A 363 13.42 10.34 4.08
CA LYS A 363 14.36 10.40 2.96
C LYS A 363 13.78 11.14 1.75
N GLN A 364 12.47 11.02 1.49
CA GLN A 364 11.83 11.86 0.47
C GLN A 364 11.99 13.34 0.80
N ALA A 365 11.77 13.74 2.05
CA ALA A 365 11.94 15.13 2.48
C ALA A 365 13.40 15.59 2.32
N VAL A 366 14.38 14.74 2.64
CA VAL A 366 15.81 15.05 2.42
C VAL A 366 16.11 15.23 0.92
N ALA A 367 15.61 14.35 0.06
CA ALA A 367 15.76 14.46 -1.39
C ALA A 367 15.13 15.77 -1.91
N TYR A 368 13.94 16.13 -1.42
CA TYR A 368 13.28 17.39 -1.78
C TYR A 368 14.05 18.61 -1.30
N ARG A 369 14.60 18.56 -0.07
CA ARG A 369 15.49 19.62 0.45
C ARG A 369 16.71 19.80 -0.45
N GLN A 370 17.37 18.71 -0.85
CA GLN A 370 18.51 18.75 -1.75
C GLN A 370 18.15 19.41 -3.09
N MET A 371 17.05 19.01 -3.72
CA MET A 371 16.58 19.62 -4.97
C MET A 371 16.28 21.11 -4.81
N SER A 372 15.62 21.51 -3.72
CA SER A 372 15.25 22.92 -3.48
C SER A 372 16.48 23.80 -3.26
N LEU A 373 17.50 23.31 -2.58
CA LEU A 373 18.77 24.02 -2.40
C LEU A 373 19.53 24.16 -3.72
N LEU A 374 19.51 23.14 -4.59
CA LEU A 374 20.09 23.20 -5.93
C LEU A 374 19.39 24.24 -6.81
N LEU A 375 18.08 24.40 -6.67
CA LEU A 375 17.28 25.42 -7.33
C LEU A 375 17.41 26.81 -6.66
N ARG A 376 18.29 26.95 -5.65
CA ARG A 376 18.51 28.19 -4.89
C ARG A 376 17.25 28.77 -4.24
N ARG A 377 16.28 27.92 -3.89
CA ARG A 377 15.13 28.35 -3.11
C ARG A 377 15.57 28.65 -1.67
N PRO A 378 15.06 29.71 -1.03
CA PRO A 378 15.45 30.02 0.34
C PRO A 378 15.05 28.90 1.30
N PRO A 379 15.96 28.44 2.18
CA PRO A 379 15.65 27.43 3.16
C PRO A 379 14.82 28.00 4.32
N GLY A 380 13.93 27.16 4.88
CA GLY A 380 13.17 27.41 6.09
C GLY A 380 13.72 26.65 7.30
N ARG A 381 12.83 26.23 8.20
CA ARG A 381 13.18 25.44 9.41
C ARG A 381 13.96 24.17 9.04
N GLU A 382 15.04 23.87 9.74
CA GLU A 382 15.94 22.73 9.50
C GLU A 382 16.43 22.63 8.04
N ALA A 383 16.57 23.78 7.38
CA ALA A 383 16.94 23.92 5.97
C ALA A 383 15.97 23.24 4.98
N TYR A 384 14.76 22.89 5.38
CA TYR A 384 13.72 22.42 4.48
C TYR A 384 13.04 23.60 3.78
N PRO A 385 12.56 23.41 2.53
CA PRO A 385 11.76 24.41 1.86
C PRO A 385 10.40 24.57 2.54
N GLY A 386 9.81 25.78 2.47
CA GLY A 386 8.56 26.08 3.16
C GLY A 386 7.35 25.25 2.71
N ASP A 387 7.41 24.66 1.52
CA ASP A 387 6.35 23.84 0.91
C ASP A 387 6.45 22.34 1.21
N VAL A 388 7.36 21.91 2.11
CA VAL A 388 7.51 20.48 2.46
C VAL A 388 6.27 19.88 3.12
N PHE A 389 5.51 20.69 3.86
CA PHE A 389 4.20 20.29 4.38
C PHE A 389 3.23 19.93 3.26
N TYR A 390 3.15 20.79 2.25
CA TYR A 390 2.30 20.57 1.08
C TYR A 390 2.74 19.32 0.28
N LEU A 391 4.05 19.05 0.22
CA LEU A 391 4.59 17.85 -0.40
C LEU A 391 3.97 16.57 0.17
N HIS A 392 4.02 16.39 1.49
CA HIS A 392 3.47 15.22 2.16
C HIS A 392 1.95 15.22 2.21
N SER A 393 1.33 16.40 2.39
CA SER A 393 -0.12 16.53 2.43
C SER A 393 -0.76 16.09 1.11
N ARG A 394 -0.30 16.60 -0.04
CA ARG A 394 -0.84 16.20 -1.35
C ARG A 394 -0.63 14.73 -1.69
N LEU A 395 0.42 14.09 -1.15
CA LEU A 395 0.66 12.65 -1.30
C LEU A 395 -0.31 11.85 -0.45
N LEU A 396 -0.38 12.14 0.85
CA LEU A 396 -1.15 11.36 1.81
C LEU A 396 -2.67 11.57 1.68
N GLU A 397 -3.12 12.75 1.25
CA GLU A 397 -4.52 13.02 0.98
C GLU A 397 -5.12 12.20 -0.19
N ARG A 398 -4.27 11.60 -1.03
CA ARG A 398 -4.70 10.68 -2.09
C ARG A 398 -5.17 9.33 -1.53
N ALA A 399 -4.74 8.96 -0.32
CA ALA A 399 -5.23 7.78 0.38
C ALA A 399 -6.62 8.07 0.98
N ALA A 400 -7.61 7.27 0.57
CA ALA A 400 -9.00 7.46 1.01
C ALA A 400 -9.84 6.19 0.78
N GLN A 401 -10.95 6.08 1.51
CA GLN A 401 -12.04 5.17 1.21
C GLN A 401 -12.99 5.86 0.23
N MET A 402 -13.25 5.22 -0.91
CA MET A 402 -14.18 5.75 -1.91
C MET A 402 -15.62 5.35 -1.59
N SER A 403 -16.57 6.20 -2.01
CA SER A 403 -17.99 5.91 -1.88
C SER A 403 -18.41 4.73 -2.77
N ASP A 404 -19.47 4.02 -2.40
CA ASP A 404 -19.98 2.87 -3.13
C ASP A 404 -20.41 3.24 -4.57
N GLN A 405 -20.83 4.51 -4.77
CA GLN A 405 -21.18 5.05 -6.09
C GLN A 405 -20.00 5.09 -7.07
N VAL A 406 -18.78 5.21 -6.56
CA VAL A 406 -17.54 5.26 -7.36
C VAL A 406 -16.78 3.93 -7.29
N GLY A 407 -17.46 2.82 -6.92
CA GLY A 407 -16.88 1.48 -6.87
C GLY A 407 -16.48 1.00 -5.47
N GLY A 408 -16.50 1.86 -4.43
CA GLY A 408 -16.27 1.48 -3.03
C GLY A 408 -14.89 0.86 -2.76
N GLY A 409 -13.87 1.23 -3.53
CA GLY A 409 -12.48 0.82 -3.31
C GLY A 409 -11.80 1.68 -2.24
N SER A 410 -10.64 1.24 -1.75
CA SER A 410 -9.87 1.96 -0.75
C SER A 410 -8.38 1.98 -1.06
N LEU A 411 -7.71 3.04 -0.64
CA LEU A 411 -6.25 3.11 -0.58
C LEU A 411 -5.86 3.49 0.84
N THR A 412 -5.27 2.55 1.57
CA THR A 412 -4.77 2.75 2.94
C THR A 412 -3.28 3.07 2.89
N ALA A 413 -2.84 4.10 3.59
CA ALA A 413 -1.44 4.50 3.60
C ALA A 413 -0.79 4.27 4.97
N LEU A 414 0.36 3.62 4.97
CA LEU A 414 1.25 3.45 6.12
C LEU A 414 2.57 4.17 5.84
N PRO A 415 2.65 5.50 6.02
CA PRO A 415 3.90 6.20 5.95
C PRO A 415 4.80 5.83 7.14
N ILE A 416 6.10 5.67 6.87
CA ILE A 416 7.12 5.45 7.88
C ILE A 416 7.96 6.73 7.99
N ILE A 417 8.16 7.19 9.23
CA ILE A 417 9.05 8.29 9.58
C ILE A 417 10.13 7.79 10.53
N GLU A 418 11.34 8.24 10.30
CA GLU A 418 12.48 7.96 11.16
C GLU A 418 12.71 9.14 12.10
N THR A 419 12.77 8.85 13.40
CA THR A 419 13.17 9.81 14.44
C THR A 419 14.63 9.59 14.85
N MET A 420 15.20 10.56 15.54
CA MET A 420 16.50 10.46 16.19
C MET A 420 16.30 10.70 17.70
N ALA A 421 16.78 9.78 18.52
CA ALA A 421 16.67 9.85 19.98
C ALA A 421 15.22 10.04 20.49
N ASN A 422 14.25 9.39 19.83
CA ASN A 422 12.81 9.50 20.11
C ASN A 422 12.24 10.93 19.99
N ASP A 423 12.94 11.86 19.32
CA ASP A 423 12.45 13.22 19.15
C ASP A 423 11.35 13.28 18.09
N VAL A 424 10.11 13.41 18.56
CA VAL A 424 8.91 13.60 17.71
C VAL A 424 8.65 15.07 17.41
N SER A 425 9.37 16.01 18.05
CA SER A 425 9.18 17.46 17.89
C SER A 425 9.91 18.04 16.67
N ALA A 426 10.75 17.23 16.01
CA ALA A 426 11.43 17.60 14.78
C ALA A 426 10.43 17.99 13.67
N TYR A 427 10.88 18.77 12.70
CA TYR A 427 10.02 19.42 11.71
C TYR A 427 9.23 18.42 10.83
N ILE A 428 9.87 17.39 10.34
CA ILE A 428 9.19 16.40 9.46
C ILE A 428 8.22 15.51 10.24
N PRO A 429 8.56 14.92 11.42
CA PRO A 429 7.64 14.18 12.24
C PRO A 429 6.36 14.94 12.57
N THR A 430 6.48 16.19 13.07
CA THR A 430 5.32 17.02 13.45
C THR A 430 4.40 17.30 12.26
N ASN A 431 4.96 17.57 11.09
CA ASN A 431 4.17 17.79 9.87
C ASN A 431 3.38 16.53 9.50
N VAL A 432 4.00 15.36 9.50
CA VAL A 432 3.33 14.12 9.07
C VAL A 432 2.31 13.65 10.11
N ILE A 433 2.57 13.80 11.42
CA ILE A 433 1.59 13.54 12.49
C ILE A 433 0.33 14.37 12.28
N SER A 434 0.47 15.64 11.89
CA SER A 434 -0.69 16.52 11.66
C SER A 434 -1.53 16.12 10.44
N ILE A 435 -0.91 15.54 9.40
CA ILE A 435 -1.57 15.14 8.15
C ILE A 435 -2.27 13.77 8.32
N THR A 436 -1.72 12.88 9.15
CA THR A 436 -2.21 11.50 9.29
C THR A 436 -3.40 11.39 10.25
N ASP A 437 -4.13 10.28 10.13
CA ASP A 437 -5.30 9.97 10.96
C ASP A 437 -4.94 9.24 12.25
N GLY A 438 -3.66 9.21 12.61
CA GLY A 438 -3.11 8.60 13.80
C GLY A 438 -1.66 8.18 13.62
N GLN A 439 -1.06 7.65 14.68
CA GLN A 439 0.32 7.17 14.69
C GLN A 439 0.51 5.93 15.54
N ILE A 440 1.38 5.04 15.08
CA ILE A 440 1.95 3.91 15.82
C ILE A 440 3.38 4.28 16.21
N PHE A 441 3.60 4.51 17.49
CA PHE A 441 4.89 4.91 18.03
C PHE A 441 5.69 3.68 18.47
N LEU A 442 6.88 3.48 17.87
CA LEU A 442 7.80 2.40 18.21
C LEU A 442 8.95 2.97 19.05
N GLU A 443 9.15 2.40 20.22
CA GLU A 443 10.08 2.88 21.23
C GLU A 443 11.31 1.99 21.35
N THR A 444 12.49 2.61 21.41
CA THR A 444 13.78 1.90 21.50
C THR A 444 13.94 1.15 22.81
N GLU A 445 13.43 1.70 23.91
CA GLU A 445 13.52 1.06 25.22
C GLU A 445 12.74 -0.26 25.28
N LEU A 446 11.50 -0.27 24.78
CA LEU A 446 10.68 -1.48 24.70
C LEU A 446 11.33 -2.54 23.79
N PHE A 447 11.94 -2.10 22.70
CA PHE A 447 12.64 -3.00 21.78
C PHE A 447 13.83 -3.68 22.46
N ASN A 448 14.62 -2.93 23.24
CA ASN A 448 15.78 -3.43 24.00
C ASN A 448 15.36 -4.35 25.14
N GLN A 449 14.19 -4.11 25.75
CA GLN A 449 13.59 -5.00 26.76
C GLN A 449 13.03 -6.31 26.15
N GLY A 450 13.12 -6.49 24.83
CA GLY A 450 12.63 -7.69 24.15
C GLY A 450 11.11 -7.72 23.92
N ILE A 451 10.42 -6.59 24.12
CA ILE A 451 8.99 -6.44 23.80
C ILE A 451 8.88 -6.15 22.30
N ARG A 452 8.41 -7.12 21.54
CA ARG A 452 8.28 -7.02 20.07
C ARG A 452 6.88 -7.45 19.62
N PRO A 453 6.17 -6.60 18.85
CA PRO A 453 6.55 -5.26 18.37
C PRO A 453 6.65 -4.25 19.53
N ALA A 454 7.62 -3.32 19.42
CA ALA A 454 7.95 -2.35 20.47
C ALA A 454 7.01 -1.14 20.46
N ILE A 455 5.71 -1.37 20.44
CA ILE A 455 4.69 -0.33 20.30
C ILE A 455 4.39 0.30 21.68
N ASN A 456 4.61 1.59 21.77
CA ASN A 456 4.17 2.36 22.93
C ASN A 456 2.67 2.68 22.82
N VAL A 457 1.85 2.01 23.62
CA VAL A 457 0.39 2.14 23.61
C VAL A 457 -0.10 3.53 24.05
N GLY A 458 0.64 4.18 24.93
CA GLY A 458 0.30 5.52 25.45
C GLY A 458 0.44 6.62 24.39
N LEU A 459 1.51 6.57 23.57
CA LEU A 459 1.79 7.53 22.52
C LEU A 459 1.13 7.18 21.18
N SER A 460 0.66 5.94 21.03
CA SER A 460 0.01 5.47 19.81
C SER A 460 -1.48 5.78 19.83
N VAL A 461 -1.96 6.42 18.78
CA VAL A 461 -3.35 6.88 18.65
C VAL A 461 -3.88 6.56 17.26
N SER A 462 -5.09 6.03 17.17
CA SER A 462 -5.85 5.94 15.92
C SER A 462 -7.10 6.82 16.04
N ARG A 463 -7.27 7.81 15.15
CA ARG A 463 -8.44 8.70 15.15
C ARG A 463 -9.70 7.98 14.69
N VAL A 464 -9.58 6.93 13.90
CA VAL A 464 -10.70 6.06 13.49
C VAL A 464 -11.09 5.13 14.64
N GLY A 465 -10.11 4.59 15.33
CA GLY A 465 -10.28 3.81 16.54
C GLY A 465 -11.23 2.62 16.37
N SER A 466 -12.10 2.41 17.34
CA SER A 466 -13.01 1.26 17.40
C SER A 466 -14.05 1.19 16.27
N ALA A 467 -14.23 2.24 15.45
CA ALA A 467 -15.06 2.19 14.25
C ALA A 467 -14.48 1.24 13.18
N ALA A 468 -13.15 1.04 13.20
CA ALA A 468 -12.42 0.13 12.33
C ALA A 468 -12.13 -1.22 13.01
N GLN A 469 -12.91 -1.67 13.96
CA GLN A 469 -12.79 -2.97 14.60
C GLN A 469 -14.01 -3.84 14.37
N TYR A 470 -13.81 -5.16 14.34
CA TYR A 470 -14.92 -6.11 14.44
C TYR A 470 -15.56 -6.03 15.82
N LYS A 471 -16.88 -6.21 15.87
CA LYS A 471 -17.65 -6.11 17.14
C LYS A 471 -17.05 -6.93 18.29
N PRO A 472 -16.64 -8.22 18.11
CA PRO A 472 -16.05 -9.01 19.19
C PRO A 472 -14.71 -8.44 19.68
N MET A 473 -13.85 -8.00 18.78
CA MET A 473 -12.57 -7.39 19.14
C MET A 473 -12.80 -6.10 19.93
N LYS A 474 -13.74 -5.25 19.49
CA LYS A 474 -14.11 -4.01 20.17
C LYS A 474 -14.60 -4.25 21.61
N GLN A 475 -15.42 -5.29 21.82
CA GLN A 475 -15.95 -5.60 23.15
C GLN A 475 -14.89 -6.12 24.12
N ILE A 476 -13.93 -6.91 23.59
CA ILE A 476 -12.91 -7.54 24.42
C ILE A 476 -11.73 -6.58 24.63
N ALA A 477 -11.26 -5.90 23.59
CA ALA A 477 -10.08 -5.05 23.66
C ALA A 477 -10.35 -3.67 24.32
N GLY A 478 -11.60 -3.35 24.62
CA GLY A 478 -11.96 -2.03 25.19
C GLY A 478 -11.25 -1.70 26.50
N THR A 479 -11.05 -2.69 27.36
CA THR A 479 -10.39 -2.54 28.67
C THR A 479 -8.87 -2.74 28.60
N LEU A 480 -8.37 -3.40 27.55
CA LEU A 480 -6.96 -3.80 27.42
C LEU A 480 -5.99 -2.60 27.53
N LYS A 481 -6.33 -1.49 26.85
CA LYS A 481 -5.50 -0.28 26.88
C LYS A 481 -5.38 0.32 28.28
N LEU A 482 -6.49 0.29 29.02
CA LEU A 482 -6.52 0.78 30.41
C LEU A 482 -5.72 -0.11 31.33
N GLU A 483 -5.87 -1.44 31.24
CA GLU A 483 -5.13 -2.40 32.06
C GLU A 483 -3.61 -2.31 31.81
N LEU A 484 -3.19 -2.13 30.56
CA LEU A 484 -1.77 -1.93 30.24
C LEU A 484 -1.22 -0.59 30.72
N ALA A 485 -2.04 0.48 30.72
CA ALA A 485 -1.63 1.77 31.28
C ALA A 485 -1.43 1.67 32.79
N GLN A 486 -2.39 1.07 33.51
CA GLN A 486 -2.30 0.81 34.94
C GLN A 486 -1.09 -0.07 35.29
N TYR A 487 -0.86 -1.13 34.50
CA TYR A 487 0.33 -1.98 34.69
C TYR A 487 1.63 -1.19 34.60
N ARG A 488 1.75 -0.25 33.65
CA ARG A 488 2.97 0.57 33.50
C ARG A 488 3.18 1.48 34.70
N GLU A 489 2.12 2.15 35.16
CA GLU A 489 2.18 2.99 36.35
C GLU A 489 2.62 2.20 37.60
N VAL A 490 1.95 1.06 37.82
CA VAL A 490 2.31 0.18 38.96
C VAL A 490 3.73 -0.36 38.85
N MET A 491 4.18 -0.71 37.63
CA MET A 491 5.55 -1.20 37.42
C MET A 491 6.60 -0.13 37.73
N GLU A 492 6.34 1.14 37.45
CA GLU A 492 7.22 2.25 37.82
C GLU A 492 7.29 2.41 39.34
N PHE A 493 6.15 2.39 40.03
CA PHE A 493 6.10 2.41 41.47
C PHE A 493 6.83 1.23 42.14
N ALA A 494 6.68 0.04 41.57
CA ALA A 494 7.35 -1.17 42.06
C ALA A 494 8.88 -1.08 42.00
N LYS A 495 9.44 -0.36 41.03
CA LYS A 495 10.89 -0.12 40.92
C LYS A 495 11.46 0.70 42.08
N PHE A 496 10.64 1.53 42.72
CA PHE A 496 11.05 2.35 43.86
C PHE A 496 10.97 1.64 45.23
N GLY A 497 10.73 0.31 45.24
CA GLY A 497 10.79 -0.50 46.46
C GLY A 497 9.61 -0.34 47.43
N ALA A 498 8.49 0.19 46.99
CA ALA A 498 7.27 0.31 47.80
C ALA A 498 6.72 -1.07 48.17
N SER A 499 6.24 -1.22 49.40
CA SER A 499 5.51 -2.43 49.82
C SER A 499 4.18 -2.47 49.05
N LEU A 500 4.07 -3.43 48.10
CA LEU A 500 2.89 -3.60 47.29
C LEU A 500 1.83 -4.41 48.07
N ASP A 501 0.60 -3.95 48.05
CA ASP A 501 -0.57 -4.69 48.54
C ASP A 501 -0.91 -5.88 47.63
N ALA A 502 -1.79 -6.77 48.07
CA ALA A 502 -2.11 -7.99 47.35
C ALA A 502 -2.80 -7.71 46.00
N GLU A 503 -3.61 -6.65 45.92
CA GLU A 503 -4.32 -6.28 44.66
C GLU A 503 -3.34 -5.72 43.63
N THR A 504 -2.43 -4.86 44.05
CA THR A 504 -1.37 -4.30 43.19
C THR A 504 -0.44 -5.40 42.66
N LYS A 505 -0.08 -6.39 43.50
CA LYS A 505 0.69 -7.57 43.05
C LYS A 505 -0.07 -8.38 42.00
N ARG A 506 -1.37 -8.52 42.15
CA ARG A 506 -2.22 -9.21 41.18
C ARG A 506 -2.29 -8.46 39.84
N GLN A 507 -2.46 -7.14 39.87
CA GLN A 507 -2.45 -6.29 38.66
C GLN A 507 -1.11 -6.36 37.96
N LEU A 508 0.00 -6.31 38.69
CA LEU A 508 1.35 -6.45 38.14
C LEU A 508 1.56 -7.82 37.47
N SER A 509 1.13 -8.86 38.12
CA SER A 509 1.19 -10.24 37.62
C SER A 509 0.35 -10.45 36.35
N ARG A 510 -0.87 -9.92 36.31
CA ARG A 510 -1.76 -9.96 35.13
C ARG A 510 -1.18 -9.12 33.99
N GLY A 511 -0.72 -7.92 34.25
CA GLY A 511 -0.13 -7.03 33.24
C GLY A 511 1.11 -7.63 32.58
N ALA A 512 1.98 -8.30 33.36
CA ALA A 512 3.13 -9.01 32.82
C ALA A 512 2.73 -10.10 31.80
N ARG A 513 1.66 -10.87 32.11
CA ARG A 513 1.13 -11.90 31.21
C ARG A 513 0.48 -11.28 29.97
N LEU A 514 -0.26 -10.19 30.10
CA LEU A 514 -0.82 -9.44 28.97
C LEU A 514 0.28 -8.97 28.02
N VAL A 515 1.36 -8.40 28.54
CA VAL A 515 2.51 -7.98 27.71
C VAL A 515 3.11 -9.17 26.99
N GLU A 516 3.27 -10.34 27.65
CA GLU A 516 3.81 -11.55 27.01
C GLU A 516 2.87 -12.12 25.95
N LEU A 517 1.57 -12.06 26.16
CA LEU A 517 0.57 -12.45 25.15
C LEU A 517 0.57 -11.56 23.91
N LEU A 518 0.91 -10.28 24.07
CA LEU A 518 0.99 -9.33 22.96
C LEU A 518 2.31 -9.41 22.17
N LYS A 519 3.36 -10.02 22.74
CA LYS A 519 4.61 -10.25 21.99
C LYS A 519 4.38 -11.18 20.82
N GLN A 520 4.97 -10.87 19.69
CA GLN A 520 4.81 -11.61 18.44
C GLN A 520 6.12 -11.64 17.66
N GLY A 521 6.47 -12.78 17.11
CA GLY A 521 7.65 -12.92 16.25
C GLY A 521 7.47 -12.20 14.92
N GLN A 522 8.57 -11.79 14.31
CA GLN A 522 8.56 -11.19 12.97
C GLN A 522 8.09 -12.20 11.91
N TYR A 523 7.31 -11.73 10.95
CA TYR A 523 6.82 -12.49 9.80
C TYR A 523 5.87 -13.65 10.16
N VAL A 524 5.24 -13.56 11.32
CA VAL A 524 4.25 -14.54 11.81
C VAL A 524 2.94 -13.82 12.15
N PRO A 525 2.19 -13.33 11.15
CA PRO A 525 0.91 -12.68 11.42
C PRO A 525 -0.09 -13.68 12.02
N LEU A 526 -0.93 -13.19 12.93
CA LEU A 526 -1.97 -13.95 13.62
C LEU A 526 -3.32 -13.74 12.94
N GLU A 527 -4.11 -14.82 12.87
CA GLU A 527 -5.50 -14.76 12.44
C GLU A 527 -6.35 -14.00 13.49
N VAL A 528 -7.36 -13.25 13.04
CA VAL A 528 -8.22 -12.44 13.93
C VAL A 528 -8.86 -13.25 15.04
N SER A 529 -9.29 -14.47 14.73
CA SER A 529 -9.83 -15.42 15.69
C SER A 529 -8.88 -15.71 16.83
N SER A 530 -7.62 -16.02 16.49
CA SER A 530 -6.57 -16.27 17.48
C SER A 530 -6.26 -15.02 18.30
N GLN A 531 -6.26 -13.84 17.67
CA GLN A 531 -6.05 -12.57 18.36
C GLN A 531 -7.16 -12.30 19.41
N ILE A 532 -8.44 -12.48 19.04
CA ILE A 532 -9.59 -12.32 19.93
C ILE A 532 -9.47 -13.23 21.14
N VAL A 533 -9.14 -14.53 20.90
CA VAL A 533 -8.99 -15.51 21.98
C VAL A 533 -7.83 -15.14 22.91
N PHE A 534 -6.65 -14.78 22.39
CA PHE A 534 -5.51 -14.43 23.23
C PHE A 534 -5.77 -13.18 24.09
N VAL A 535 -6.40 -12.16 23.53
CA VAL A 535 -6.78 -10.97 24.28
C VAL A 535 -7.81 -11.31 25.37
N TYR A 536 -8.79 -12.14 25.04
CA TYR A 536 -9.80 -12.58 26.00
C TYR A 536 -9.19 -13.40 27.16
N LEU A 537 -8.30 -14.36 26.88
CA LEU A 537 -7.60 -15.15 27.89
C LEU A 537 -6.78 -14.28 28.85
N GLY A 538 -6.13 -13.24 28.31
CA GLY A 538 -5.36 -12.31 29.12
C GLY A 538 -6.22 -11.48 30.07
N ILE A 539 -7.33 -10.93 29.58
CA ILE A 539 -8.23 -10.05 30.37
C ILE A 539 -9.05 -10.84 31.37
N SER A 540 -9.50 -12.06 31.02
CA SER A 540 -10.36 -12.88 31.89
C SER A 540 -9.69 -13.40 33.15
N GLY A 541 -8.36 -13.29 33.26
CA GLY A 541 -7.60 -13.79 34.41
C GLY A 541 -7.41 -15.31 34.46
N LEU A 542 -7.82 -16.04 33.42
CA LEU A 542 -7.67 -17.51 33.33
C LEU A 542 -6.20 -17.95 33.37
N LEU A 543 -5.29 -17.04 33.08
CA LEU A 543 -3.84 -17.29 33.07
C LEU A 543 -3.12 -16.86 34.35
N ASP A 544 -3.85 -16.30 35.34
CA ASP A 544 -3.21 -15.71 36.54
C ASP A 544 -2.37 -16.70 37.36
N GLY A 545 -2.67 -18.00 37.29
CA GLY A 545 -1.92 -19.08 37.98
C GLY A 545 -0.75 -19.68 37.19
N ARG A 546 -0.49 -19.25 35.93
CA ARG A 546 0.57 -19.81 35.08
C ARG A 546 1.82 -18.96 35.08
N GLU A 547 2.98 -19.59 34.91
CA GLU A 547 4.24 -18.88 34.73
C GLU A 547 4.30 -18.17 33.37
N VAL A 548 4.95 -17.00 33.36
CA VAL A 548 5.11 -16.20 32.13
C VAL A 548 5.91 -16.96 31.05
N SER A 549 6.90 -17.77 31.47
CA SER A 549 7.73 -18.60 30.59
C SER A 549 6.93 -19.63 29.78
N SER A 550 5.86 -20.19 30.35
CA SER A 550 5.03 -21.21 29.71
C SER A 550 4.05 -20.63 28.66
N LEU A 551 3.83 -19.32 28.66
CA LEU A 551 2.85 -18.69 27.77
C LEU A 551 3.21 -18.79 26.28
N HIS A 552 4.49 -18.89 25.96
CA HIS A 552 4.91 -19.00 24.55
C HIS A 552 4.52 -20.36 23.95
N SER A 553 4.81 -21.44 24.67
CA SER A 553 4.41 -22.79 24.23
C SER A 553 2.89 -22.96 24.19
N LEU A 554 2.19 -22.33 25.13
CA LEU A 554 0.74 -22.29 25.19
C LEU A 554 0.13 -21.58 23.96
N LYS A 555 0.70 -20.47 23.51
CA LYS A 555 0.26 -19.80 22.27
C LYS A 555 0.32 -20.70 21.05
N ASP A 556 1.42 -21.44 20.88
CA ASP A 556 1.63 -22.32 19.72
C ASP A 556 0.67 -23.52 19.77
N SER A 557 0.49 -24.11 20.94
CA SER A 557 -0.46 -25.21 21.14
C SER A 557 -1.90 -24.78 20.92
N PHE A 558 -2.27 -23.62 21.46
CA PHE A 558 -3.62 -23.07 21.29
C PHE A 558 -3.91 -22.69 19.83
N ARG A 559 -2.94 -22.13 19.13
CA ARG A 559 -3.03 -21.83 17.71
C ARG A 559 -3.24 -23.10 16.87
N SER A 560 -2.53 -24.16 17.19
CA SER A 560 -2.68 -25.45 16.52
C SER A 560 -4.06 -26.08 16.79
N TYR A 561 -4.53 -26.03 18.02
CA TYR A 561 -5.85 -26.51 18.44
C TYR A 561 -6.99 -25.73 17.75
N LEU A 562 -6.95 -24.41 17.74
CA LEU A 562 -7.94 -23.58 17.04
C LEU A 562 -8.01 -23.90 15.55
N ARG A 563 -6.88 -24.15 14.91
CA ARG A 563 -6.84 -24.52 13.50
C ARG A 563 -7.44 -25.88 13.21
N GLN A 564 -7.24 -26.86 14.10
CA GLN A 564 -7.75 -28.22 13.91
C GLN A 564 -9.24 -28.32 14.18
N ASN A 565 -9.72 -27.73 15.27
CA ASN A 565 -11.09 -27.92 15.74
C ASN A 565 -12.09 -26.87 15.30
N TYR A 566 -11.62 -25.66 15.00
CA TYR A 566 -12.50 -24.49 14.75
C TYR A 566 -12.40 -23.90 13.35
N GLN A 567 -11.82 -24.60 12.36
CA GLN A 567 -11.83 -24.15 10.96
C GLN A 567 -13.24 -23.82 10.42
N GLY A 568 -14.29 -24.42 10.99
CA GLY A 568 -15.69 -24.18 10.64
C GLY A 568 -16.41 -23.14 11.51
N VAL A 569 -16.13 -23.06 12.80
CA VAL A 569 -16.87 -22.21 13.76
C VAL A 569 -16.34 -20.78 13.77
N VAL A 570 -15.04 -20.62 13.73
CA VAL A 570 -14.41 -19.30 13.68
C VAL A 570 -14.57 -18.65 12.29
N THR A 571 -14.80 -19.47 11.27
CA THR A 571 -15.09 -19.01 9.91
C THR A 571 -16.59 -18.89 9.62
N SER A 572 -17.51 -19.36 10.48
CA SER A 572 -18.95 -19.18 10.28
C SER A 572 -19.38 -17.76 10.69
N SER A 573 -19.72 -16.99 9.67
CA SER A 573 -20.00 -15.56 9.72
C SER A 573 -21.15 -15.13 10.63
N ASN A 574 -22.09 -16.04 10.90
CA ASN A 574 -23.30 -15.72 11.66
C ASN A 574 -23.02 -15.49 13.16
N TYR A 575 -21.95 -16.11 13.71
CA TYR A 575 -21.64 -15.96 15.13
C TYR A 575 -21.06 -14.59 15.52
N LEU A 576 -20.43 -13.90 14.57
CA LEU A 576 -19.67 -12.69 14.88
C LEU A 576 -20.30 -11.38 14.35
N GLN A 577 -21.30 -11.45 13.48
CA GLN A 577 -21.98 -10.28 12.93
C GLN A 577 -23.40 -10.06 13.47
N GLU A 578 -24.16 -11.11 13.73
CA GLU A 578 -25.58 -10.99 14.09
C GLU A 578 -25.80 -10.80 15.59
N GLN A 579 -24.86 -11.20 16.45
CA GLN A 579 -25.04 -11.04 17.89
C GLN A 579 -24.29 -9.81 18.40
N ALA A 580 -25.04 -8.87 18.95
CA ALA A 580 -24.56 -7.62 19.54
C ALA A 580 -23.73 -7.82 20.83
N GLN A 581 -23.64 -9.01 21.33
CA GLN A 581 -22.85 -9.39 22.52
C GLN A 581 -22.02 -10.63 22.19
N VAL A 582 -20.77 -10.65 22.69
CA VAL A 582 -19.98 -11.90 22.75
C VAL A 582 -20.81 -12.85 23.61
N ASP A 583 -21.45 -13.80 22.95
CA ASP A 583 -22.46 -14.64 23.57
C ASP A 583 -21.84 -15.37 24.77
N LEU A 584 -22.66 -15.57 25.81
CA LEU A 584 -22.24 -16.34 26.99
C LEU A 584 -21.74 -17.72 26.59
N ASN A 585 -22.26 -18.26 25.49
CA ASN A 585 -21.83 -19.51 24.88
C ASN A 585 -20.43 -19.42 24.27
N PHE A 586 -20.05 -18.35 23.59
CA PHE A 586 -18.69 -18.16 23.09
C PHE A 586 -17.70 -18.03 24.24
N LYS A 587 -18.04 -17.27 25.29
CA LYS A 587 -17.22 -17.16 26.50
C LYS A 587 -17.04 -18.50 27.18
N LYS A 588 -18.13 -19.26 27.35
CA LYS A 588 -18.08 -20.63 27.93
C LYS A 588 -17.25 -21.57 27.07
N LEU A 589 -17.42 -21.53 25.76
CA LEU A 589 -16.72 -22.41 24.82
C LEU A 589 -15.21 -22.09 24.80
N VAL A 590 -14.83 -20.81 24.74
CA VAL A 590 -13.43 -20.42 24.84
C VAL A 590 -12.82 -20.77 26.19
N VAL A 591 -13.59 -20.65 27.28
CA VAL A 591 -13.15 -21.07 28.64
C VAL A 591 -12.96 -22.58 28.72
N GLN A 592 -13.91 -23.37 28.22
CA GLN A 592 -13.81 -24.83 28.20
C GLN A 592 -12.61 -25.30 27.38
N ASP A 593 -12.42 -24.75 26.21
CA ASP A 593 -11.29 -25.07 25.34
C ASP A 593 -9.94 -24.62 25.91
N ALA A 594 -9.91 -23.43 26.53
CA ALA A 594 -8.74 -23.00 27.27
C ALA A 594 -8.40 -23.93 28.42
N LEU A 595 -9.39 -24.36 29.19
CA LEU A 595 -9.20 -25.31 30.29
C LEU A 595 -8.76 -26.69 29.77
N PHE A 596 -9.29 -27.15 28.63
CA PHE A 596 -8.87 -28.41 28.00
C PHE A 596 -7.41 -28.34 27.52
N VAL A 597 -7.04 -27.28 26.82
CA VAL A 597 -5.65 -27.08 26.36
C VAL A 597 -4.70 -26.87 27.54
N LEU A 598 -5.14 -26.15 28.57
CA LEU A 598 -4.38 -25.93 29.79
C LEU A 598 -4.21 -27.23 30.60
N GLY A 599 -5.20 -28.12 30.62
CA GLY A 599 -5.14 -29.42 31.27
C GLY A 599 -4.22 -30.43 30.56
N ASN A 600 -4.06 -30.32 29.24
CA ASN A 600 -3.19 -31.21 28.45
C ASN A 600 -1.72 -30.73 28.37
N ILE A 601 -1.39 -29.57 28.90
CA ILE A 601 -0.02 -29.00 28.93
C ILE A 601 0.55 -29.07 30.36
N SER A 602 -0.23 -29.54 31.33
CA SER A 602 0.29 -29.88 32.66
C SER A 602 0.90 -31.30 32.59
#